data_b1fc622afab8684a1c7bfb959e59f411
#
_entry.id   b1fc622afab8684a1c7bfb959e59f411
#
_cell.length_a   1.000
_cell.length_b   1.000
_cell.length_c   1.000
_cell.angle_alpha   90.00
_cell.angle_beta   90.00
_cell.angle_gamma   90.00
#
_symmetry.space_group_name_H-M   'P 1'
#
loop_
_entity.id
_entity.type
_entity.pdbx_description
1 polymer ?
#
loop_
_entity_poly.entity_id
_entity_poly.type
_entity_poly.pdbx_seq_one_letter_code
_entity_poly.pdbx_strand_id
1 'polypeptide(L)'
;MKKSDFHYELPEELIAQAPLAERSASRLMVVPPAPAAFSDRHVRDLPELLQPGDLLVFNDTRVIPARLFGQKTSGGRVEILIERLLGGQQARVQIGASKSPKPGGVILLDTGGQAEVLGREGEFYVLRFEVDEPLEKWLVHAGRLPLPPYIQREPDQADRERYQTVFAKEVGAVAAPTAGLHFDEPLLARLRERGVEFGHVTLHVGAGTFQPVRVDELSQHVMHREWINVGAELVEKVRRTRANSGRVIAIGTTVVRALESALRDGGLQPFSGETQIFILPGYRIRSVDAMVTNFHLPESTLLMMISAFAGKERVFEAYRHAIHQRYRFFSYGDAMLLFPQPEG
;
A
#
# COMPACT_ATOMS: atom_id res chain seq x y z
N MET A 1 -6.34 -12.16 -20.57
CA MET A 1 -7.01 -11.81 -19.29
C MET A 1 -7.34 -10.34 -19.34
N LYS A 2 -8.60 -10.01 -19.11
CA LYS A 2 -9.12 -8.65 -19.21
C LYS A 2 -9.29 -8.02 -17.84
N LYS A 3 -9.24 -6.69 -17.78
CA LYS A 3 -9.52 -5.91 -16.58
C LYS A 3 -10.92 -6.24 -16.02
N SER A 4 -11.92 -6.33 -16.90
CA SER A 4 -13.30 -6.66 -16.55
C SER A 4 -13.48 -8.04 -15.91
N ASP A 5 -12.52 -8.96 -16.06
CA ASP A 5 -12.53 -10.26 -15.37
C ASP A 5 -12.43 -10.12 -13.84
N PHE A 6 -12.07 -8.92 -13.35
CA PHE A 6 -11.92 -8.57 -11.93
C PHE A 6 -12.96 -7.52 -11.48
N HIS A 7 -14.04 -7.39 -12.24
CA HIS A 7 -15.15 -6.54 -11.86
C HIS A 7 -16.02 -7.19 -10.78
N TYR A 8 -16.47 -6.40 -9.81
CA TYR A 8 -17.53 -6.73 -8.87
C TYR A 8 -18.29 -5.45 -8.50
N GLU A 9 -19.56 -5.58 -8.17
CA GLU A 9 -20.38 -4.45 -7.71
C GLU A 9 -20.15 -4.22 -6.23
N LEU A 10 -19.81 -2.98 -5.85
CA LEU A 10 -19.63 -2.56 -4.48
C LEU A 10 -20.59 -1.44 -4.13
N PRO A 11 -21.50 -1.62 -3.14
CA PRO A 11 -22.30 -0.54 -2.60
C PRO A 11 -21.41 0.56 -1.99
N GLU A 12 -21.64 1.82 -2.39
CA GLU A 12 -20.80 2.95 -1.95
C GLU A 12 -20.81 3.13 -0.42
N GLU A 13 -21.91 2.81 0.25
CA GLU A 13 -22.01 2.90 1.70
C GLU A 13 -21.09 1.93 2.47
N LEU A 14 -20.51 0.94 1.79
CA LEU A 14 -19.52 0.04 2.38
C LEU A 14 -18.10 0.60 2.31
N ILE A 15 -17.87 1.66 1.57
CA ILE A 15 -16.56 2.32 1.49
C ILE A 15 -16.29 3.12 2.75
N ALA A 16 -15.32 2.71 3.54
CA ALA A 16 -15.00 3.36 4.80
C ALA A 16 -14.44 4.77 4.60
N GLN A 17 -15.11 5.78 5.14
CA GLN A 17 -14.71 7.19 5.05
C GLN A 17 -13.84 7.63 6.23
N ALA A 18 -13.82 6.86 7.33
CA ALA A 18 -13.03 7.15 8.53
C ALA A 18 -12.57 5.85 9.19
N PRO A 19 -11.42 5.86 9.90
CA PRO A 19 -10.97 4.72 10.66
C PRO A 19 -11.87 4.47 11.88
N LEU A 20 -11.86 3.24 12.40
CA LEU A 20 -12.45 2.93 13.70
C LEU A 20 -11.65 3.58 14.83
N ALA A 21 -12.23 3.78 16.01
CA ALA A 21 -11.54 4.34 17.16
C ALA A 21 -10.31 3.50 17.54
N GLU A 22 -10.45 2.19 17.62
CA GLU A 22 -9.37 1.24 17.88
C GLU A 22 -8.94 0.57 16.57
N ARG A 23 -7.62 0.52 16.30
CA ARG A 23 -7.08 -0.06 15.07
C ARG A 23 -7.42 -1.54 14.94
N SER A 24 -7.21 -2.32 16.00
CA SER A 24 -7.42 -3.77 16.02
C SER A 24 -8.88 -4.20 16.15
N ALA A 25 -9.82 -3.25 16.28
CA ALA A 25 -11.25 -3.51 16.26
C ALA A 25 -11.82 -3.76 14.86
N SER A 26 -11.06 -3.55 13.79
CA SER A 26 -11.46 -3.92 12.43
C SER A 26 -11.84 -5.39 12.35
N ARG A 27 -12.87 -5.71 11.57
CA ARG A 27 -13.22 -7.10 11.30
C ARG A 27 -12.14 -7.77 10.47
N LEU A 28 -11.99 -9.08 10.64
CA LEU A 28 -11.05 -9.92 9.91
C LEU A 28 -11.81 -11.12 9.35
N MET A 29 -11.93 -11.20 8.03
CA MET A 29 -12.44 -12.40 7.40
C MET A 29 -11.30 -13.39 7.16
N VAL A 30 -11.38 -14.56 7.78
CA VAL A 30 -10.44 -15.65 7.50
C VAL A 30 -10.92 -16.41 6.28
N VAL A 31 -10.08 -16.47 5.26
CA VAL A 31 -10.37 -17.08 3.96
C VAL A 31 -9.43 -18.28 3.75
N PRO A 32 -9.78 -19.46 4.29
CA PRO A 32 -9.00 -20.66 4.08
C PRO A 32 -9.19 -21.16 2.64
N PRO A 33 -8.32 -22.08 2.17
CA PRO A 33 -8.53 -22.74 0.88
C PRO A 33 -9.90 -23.44 0.81
N ALA A 34 -10.47 -23.50 -0.39
CA ALA A 34 -11.69 -24.28 -0.61
C ALA A 34 -11.45 -25.78 -0.30
N PRO A 35 -12.45 -26.53 0.20
CA PRO A 35 -13.84 -26.13 0.42
C PRO A 35 -14.15 -25.55 1.82
N ALA A 36 -13.14 -25.24 2.64
CA ALA A 36 -13.37 -24.78 4.01
C ALA A 36 -14.20 -23.49 4.07
N ALA A 37 -15.06 -23.38 5.09
CA ALA A 37 -15.90 -22.19 5.28
C ALA A 37 -15.10 -20.95 5.71
N PHE A 38 -15.60 -19.76 5.34
CA PHE A 38 -15.09 -18.49 5.86
C PHE A 38 -15.42 -18.37 7.36
N SER A 39 -14.60 -17.62 8.09
CA SER A 39 -14.94 -17.26 9.46
C SER A 39 -14.76 -15.77 9.67
N ASP A 40 -15.76 -15.16 10.32
CA ASP A 40 -15.78 -13.74 10.65
C ASP A 40 -15.19 -13.53 12.04
N ARG A 41 -14.09 -12.79 12.12
CA ARG A 41 -13.28 -12.50 13.29
C ARG A 41 -13.02 -10.98 13.38
N HIS A 42 -12.13 -10.60 14.29
CA HIS A 42 -11.54 -9.26 14.37
C HIS A 42 -10.02 -9.35 14.26
N VAL A 43 -9.37 -8.26 13.87
CA VAL A 43 -7.90 -8.22 13.78
C VAL A 43 -7.26 -8.49 15.13
N ARG A 44 -7.88 -8.07 16.25
CA ARG A 44 -7.43 -8.38 17.62
C ARG A 44 -7.42 -9.86 17.98
N ASP A 45 -8.04 -10.72 17.17
CA ASP A 45 -8.06 -12.18 17.37
C ASP A 45 -6.89 -12.89 16.66
N LEU A 46 -6.03 -12.15 15.93
CA LEU A 46 -4.84 -12.71 15.27
C LEU A 46 -3.97 -13.58 16.17
N PRO A 47 -3.74 -13.25 17.47
CA PRO A 47 -2.97 -14.13 18.37
C PRO A 47 -3.53 -15.54 18.52
N GLU A 48 -4.83 -15.75 18.27
CA GLU A 48 -5.49 -17.06 18.29
C GLU A 48 -5.33 -17.81 16.95
N LEU A 49 -5.11 -17.09 15.86
CA LEU A 49 -5.00 -17.61 14.48
C LEU A 49 -3.55 -17.91 14.09
N LEU A 50 -2.60 -17.31 14.79
CA LEU A 50 -1.18 -17.46 14.56
C LEU A 50 -0.53 -18.42 15.55
N GLN A 51 0.62 -18.97 15.16
CA GLN A 51 1.36 -19.97 15.93
C GLN A 51 2.69 -19.40 16.42
N PRO A 52 3.24 -19.89 17.55
CA PRO A 52 4.61 -19.59 17.92
C PRO A 52 5.57 -19.96 16.79
N GLY A 53 6.51 -19.07 16.50
CA GLY A 53 7.46 -19.22 15.40
C GLY A 53 6.98 -18.69 14.03
N ASP A 54 5.73 -18.23 13.92
CA ASP A 54 5.29 -17.47 12.74
C ASP A 54 6.03 -16.13 12.66
N LEU A 55 6.34 -15.66 11.45
CA LEU A 55 6.96 -14.37 11.16
C LEU A 55 5.97 -13.46 10.45
N LEU A 56 5.55 -12.38 11.10
CA LEU A 56 4.81 -11.30 10.45
C LEU A 56 5.79 -10.32 9.81
N VAL A 57 5.63 -10.07 8.52
CA VAL A 57 6.43 -9.10 7.79
C VAL A 57 5.58 -7.87 7.48
N PHE A 58 6.05 -6.70 7.91
CA PHE A 58 5.40 -5.41 7.76
C PHE A 58 6.12 -4.53 6.74
N ASN A 59 5.43 -3.53 6.20
CA ASN A 59 6.04 -2.45 5.44
C ASN A 59 6.21 -1.22 6.37
N ASP A 60 7.45 -0.84 6.66
CA ASP A 60 7.80 0.23 7.59
C ASP A 60 7.87 1.62 6.96
N THR A 61 7.38 1.75 5.72
CA THR A 61 7.37 3.03 5.04
C THR A 61 6.51 4.06 5.78
N ARG A 62 6.96 5.32 5.77
CA ARG A 62 6.27 6.48 6.36
C ARG A 62 5.71 7.38 5.28
N VAL A 63 4.41 7.71 5.39
CA VAL A 63 3.74 8.61 4.46
C VAL A 63 4.21 10.04 4.69
N ILE A 64 4.53 10.74 3.59
CA ILE A 64 4.83 12.18 3.60
C ILE A 64 3.55 12.99 3.32
N PRO A 65 3.43 14.23 3.81
CA PRO A 65 2.38 15.16 3.40
C PRO A 65 2.63 15.62 1.95
N ALA A 66 2.32 14.77 1.00
CA ALA A 66 2.76 14.86 -0.39
C ALA A 66 1.92 15.80 -1.27
N ARG A 67 0.78 16.32 -0.77
CA ARG A 67 -0.14 17.16 -1.54
C ARG A 67 0.09 18.63 -1.24
N LEU A 68 0.33 19.41 -2.29
CA LEU A 68 0.55 20.85 -2.24
C LEU A 68 -0.39 21.56 -3.22
N PHE A 69 -0.66 22.81 -2.93
CA PHE A 69 -1.45 23.69 -3.80
C PHE A 69 -0.65 24.96 -4.10
N GLY A 70 -0.94 25.54 -5.25
CA GLY A 70 -0.27 26.75 -5.70
C GLY A 70 -0.93 27.38 -6.90
N GLN A 71 -0.27 28.35 -7.46
CA GLN A 71 -0.73 29.09 -8.63
C GLN A 71 0.44 29.34 -9.58
N LYS A 72 0.20 29.14 -10.87
CA LYS A 72 1.16 29.57 -11.90
C LYS A 72 1.28 31.08 -11.89
N THR A 73 2.42 31.62 -12.30
CA THR A 73 2.60 33.07 -12.48
C THR A 73 1.58 33.69 -13.44
N SER A 74 0.98 32.87 -14.32
CA SER A 74 -0.13 33.27 -15.23
C SER A 74 -1.53 33.25 -14.56
N GLY A 75 -1.64 32.92 -13.26
CA GLY A 75 -2.87 32.95 -12.48
C GLY A 75 -3.64 31.62 -12.38
N GLY A 76 -3.24 30.57 -13.11
CA GLY A 76 -3.95 29.28 -13.06
C GLY A 76 -3.62 28.47 -11.80
N ARG A 77 -4.64 27.94 -11.10
CA ARG A 77 -4.49 27.03 -9.94
C ARG A 77 -3.78 25.74 -10.32
N VAL A 78 -2.99 25.23 -9.39
CA VAL A 78 -2.22 24.00 -9.54
C VAL A 78 -2.34 23.16 -8.27
N GLU A 79 -2.63 21.89 -8.45
CA GLU A 79 -2.44 20.86 -7.43
C GLU A 79 -1.18 20.08 -7.75
N ILE A 80 -0.31 19.88 -6.78
CA ILE A 80 0.91 19.11 -6.90
C ILE A 80 0.80 17.92 -5.96
N LEU A 81 0.98 16.71 -6.49
CA LEU A 81 1.11 15.49 -5.71
C LEU A 81 2.53 14.95 -5.90
N ILE A 82 3.35 15.03 -4.87
CA ILE A 82 4.69 14.45 -4.88
C ILE A 82 4.57 12.95 -5.06
N GLU A 83 5.26 12.39 -6.04
CA GLU A 83 5.37 10.96 -6.25
C GLU A 83 6.65 10.41 -5.59
N ARG A 84 7.76 11.18 -5.69
CA ARG A 84 9.05 10.79 -5.12
C ARG A 84 9.93 12.01 -4.83
N LEU A 85 10.60 12.00 -3.70
CA LEU A 85 11.69 12.93 -3.42
C LEU A 85 12.96 12.46 -4.12
N LEU A 86 13.61 13.37 -4.87
CA LEU A 86 14.83 13.07 -5.65
C LEU A 86 16.11 13.56 -4.95
N GLY A 87 15.96 14.23 -3.79
CA GLY A 87 17.04 14.91 -3.09
C GLY A 87 17.34 16.31 -3.67
N GLY A 88 18.17 17.11 -2.98
CA GLY A 88 18.58 18.43 -3.45
C GLY A 88 17.43 19.38 -3.79
N GLN A 89 16.38 19.41 -2.98
CA GLN A 89 15.18 20.23 -3.19
C GLN A 89 14.37 19.84 -4.45
N GLN A 90 14.56 18.66 -5.00
CA GLN A 90 13.84 18.19 -6.18
C GLN A 90 12.86 17.08 -5.85
N ALA A 91 11.74 17.07 -6.56
CA ALA A 91 10.78 15.97 -6.49
C ALA A 91 10.19 15.65 -7.85
N ARG A 92 9.86 14.39 -8.06
CA ARG A 92 9.00 13.92 -9.14
C ARG A 92 7.57 14.01 -8.66
N VAL A 93 6.71 14.64 -9.48
CA VAL A 93 5.35 14.99 -9.06
C VAL A 93 4.33 14.75 -10.16
N GLN A 94 3.08 14.53 -9.78
CA GLN A 94 1.93 14.73 -10.63
C GLN A 94 1.41 16.16 -10.48
N ILE A 95 0.94 16.75 -11.59
CA ILE A 95 0.38 18.10 -11.58
C ILE A 95 -1.04 18.07 -12.14
N GLY A 96 -1.99 18.46 -11.29
CA GLY A 96 -3.37 18.77 -11.64
C GLY A 96 -3.51 20.27 -11.98
N ALA A 97 -3.76 20.61 -13.23
CA ALA A 97 -3.98 21.97 -13.69
C ALA A 97 -4.80 21.98 -14.98
N SER A 98 -5.59 23.05 -15.21
CA SER A 98 -6.39 23.22 -16.46
C SER A 98 -5.51 23.26 -17.72
N LYS A 99 -4.30 23.78 -17.61
CA LYS A 99 -3.26 23.75 -18.66
C LYS A 99 -1.96 23.30 -18.00
N SER A 100 -1.32 22.30 -18.56
CA SER A 100 -0.03 21.79 -18.09
C SER A 100 1.03 22.89 -18.06
N PRO A 101 1.81 23.01 -16.97
CA PRO A 101 2.94 23.94 -16.94
C PRO A 101 4.03 23.48 -17.93
N LYS A 102 4.78 24.45 -18.46
CA LYS A 102 5.91 24.16 -19.34
C LYS A 102 7.22 24.16 -18.55
N PRO A 103 8.28 23.50 -19.04
CA PRO A 103 9.62 23.64 -18.48
C PRO A 103 10.03 25.12 -18.37
N GLY A 104 10.70 25.49 -17.26
CA GLY A 104 11.02 26.87 -16.89
C GLY A 104 9.85 27.64 -16.26
N GLY A 105 8.65 27.07 -16.25
CA GLY A 105 7.49 27.68 -15.57
C GLY A 105 7.63 27.64 -14.04
N VAL A 106 7.18 28.72 -13.38
CA VAL A 106 7.21 28.84 -11.92
C VAL A 106 5.82 28.70 -11.34
N ILE A 107 5.70 27.97 -10.26
CA ILE A 107 4.49 27.78 -9.44
C ILE A 107 4.74 28.42 -8.09
N LEU A 108 3.95 29.41 -7.73
CA LEU A 108 3.94 30.02 -6.40
C LEU A 108 3.13 29.10 -5.48
N LEU A 109 3.73 28.66 -4.36
CA LEU A 109 3.09 27.73 -3.43
C LEU A 109 2.23 28.47 -2.41
N ASP A 110 1.06 27.96 -2.10
CA ASP A 110 0.11 28.62 -1.16
C ASP A 110 0.69 28.74 0.27
N THR A 111 1.63 27.88 0.62
CA THR A 111 2.29 27.82 1.95
C THR A 111 3.63 28.54 1.99
N GLY A 112 3.93 29.32 0.96
CA GLY A 112 5.20 30.05 0.79
C GLY A 112 6.23 29.29 -0.02
N GLY A 113 7.18 30.06 -0.60
CA GLY A 113 8.15 29.53 -1.55
C GLY A 113 7.59 29.33 -2.95
N GLN A 114 8.40 28.76 -3.83
CA GLN A 114 8.02 28.48 -5.19
C GLN A 114 8.62 27.17 -5.70
N ALA A 115 8.11 26.67 -6.82
CA ALA A 115 8.64 25.50 -7.49
C ALA A 115 8.81 25.79 -8.99
N GLU A 116 9.99 25.50 -9.51
CA GLU A 116 10.31 25.57 -10.94
C GLU A 116 10.09 24.22 -11.60
N VAL A 117 9.44 24.22 -12.76
CA VAL A 117 9.27 23.02 -13.59
C VAL A 117 10.55 22.78 -14.38
N LEU A 118 11.34 21.77 -13.99
CA LEU A 118 12.58 21.42 -14.70
C LEU A 118 12.32 20.65 -15.98
N GLY A 119 11.28 19.80 -15.98
CA GLY A 119 10.97 18.97 -17.14
C GLY A 119 9.79 18.05 -16.91
N ARG A 120 9.58 17.14 -17.89
CA ARG A 120 8.54 16.12 -17.83
C ARG A 120 9.14 14.74 -18.12
N GLU A 121 8.78 13.76 -17.31
CA GLU A 121 9.14 12.34 -17.43
C GLU A 121 7.85 11.49 -17.56
N GLY A 122 7.44 11.20 -18.79
CA GLY A 122 6.18 10.51 -19.04
C GLY A 122 4.97 11.33 -18.57
N GLU A 123 4.24 10.81 -17.60
CA GLU A 123 3.11 11.50 -16.97
C GLU A 123 3.50 12.41 -15.79
N PHE A 124 4.72 12.28 -15.31
CA PHE A 124 5.23 13.05 -14.17
C PHE A 124 6.01 14.29 -14.61
N TYR A 125 6.15 15.24 -13.69
CA TYR A 125 7.02 16.40 -13.81
C TYR A 125 8.14 16.30 -12.80
N VAL A 126 9.28 16.92 -13.12
CA VAL A 126 10.35 17.15 -12.15
C VAL A 126 10.30 18.62 -11.76
N LEU A 127 10.11 18.86 -10.46
CA LEU A 127 10.11 20.20 -9.88
C LEU A 127 11.34 20.39 -9.00
N ARG A 128 11.90 21.61 -9.02
CA ARG A 128 12.84 22.12 -8.04
C ARG A 128 12.12 23.11 -7.14
N PHE A 129 12.12 22.83 -5.85
CA PHE A 129 11.49 23.65 -4.84
C PHE A 129 12.51 24.68 -4.31
N GLU A 130 12.09 25.92 -4.21
CA GLU A 130 12.84 27.02 -3.59
C GLU A 130 12.13 27.39 -2.29
N VAL A 131 12.56 26.73 -1.23
CA VAL A 131 12.03 26.82 0.15
C VAL A 131 13.18 26.94 1.12
N ASP A 132 12.93 27.52 2.32
CA ASP A 132 13.97 27.94 3.26
C ASP A 132 14.64 26.80 4.05
N GLU A 133 14.14 25.56 3.89
CA GLU A 133 14.65 24.38 4.58
C GLU A 133 14.64 23.14 3.68
N PRO A 134 15.27 22.04 4.07
CA PRO A 134 15.20 20.79 3.30
C PRO A 134 13.76 20.38 3.00
N LEU A 135 13.47 20.03 1.74
CA LEU A 135 12.11 19.77 1.24
C LEU A 135 11.33 18.78 2.12
N GLU A 136 11.98 17.72 2.60
CA GLU A 136 11.36 16.73 3.49
C GLU A 136 10.85 17.34 4.79
N LYS A 137 11.59 18.29 5.37
CA LYS A 137 11.20 19.00 6.59
C LYS A 137 10.10 20.01 6.31
N TRP A 138 10.26 20.78 5.23
CA TRP A 138 9.28 21.77 4.82
C TRP A 138 7.90 21.14 4.56
N LEU A 139 7.84 19.96 3.93
CA LEU A 139 6.61 19.23 3.66
C LEU A 139 5.82 18.89 4.93
N VAL A 140 6.47 18.69 6.08
CA VAL A 140 5.78 18.30 7.32
C VAL A 140 4.73 19.35 7.74
N HIS A 141 5.01 20.65 7.51
CA HIS A 141 4.09 21.73 7.87
C HIS A 141 3.40 22.37 6.65
N ALA A 142 4.00 22.32 5.48
CA ALA A 142 3.45 22.91 4.27
C ALA A 142 2.54 21.97 3.49
N GLY A 143 2.82 20.68 3.54
CA GLY A 143 2.09 19.66 2.79
C GLY A 143 0.80 19.21 3.48
N ARG A 144 -0.13 18.70 2.67
CA ARG A 144 -1.33 18.00 3.14
C ARG A 144 -1.19 16.50 2.92
N LEU A 145 -1.80 15.73 3.81
CA LEU A 145 -1.85 14.27 3.68
C LEU A 145 -2.66 13.89 2.43
N PRO A 146 -2.12 13.06 1.52
CA PRO A 146 -2.82 12.64 0.33
C PRO A 146 -3.72 11.44 0.63
N LEU A 147 -4.92 11.66 1.16
CA LEU A 147 -5.91 10.59 1.28
C LEU A 147 -6.32 10.06 -0.10
N PRO A 148 -6.61 8.76 -0.23
CA PRO A 148 -7.12 8.16 -1.46
C PRO A 148 -8.40 8.83 -1.96
N PRO A 149 -8.65 8.90 -3.28
CA PRO A 149 -9.78 9.65 -3.85
C PRO A 149 -11.18 9.10 -3.49
N TYR A 150 -11.28 7.85 -3.03
CA TYR A 150 -12.54 7.28 -2.55
C TYR A 150 -12.91 7.72 -1.12
N ILE A 151 -12.00 8.38 -0.40
CA ILE A 151 -12.30 9.09 0.84
C ILE A 151 -12.71 10.51 0.45
N GLN A 152 -14.02 10.75 0.44
CA GLN A 152 -14.63 11.97 -0.11
C GLN A 152 -14.74 13.10 0.92
N ARG A 153 -13.67 13.30 1.70
CA ARG A 153 -13.55 14.38 2.67
C ARG A 153 -12.12 14.93 2.72
N GLU A 154 -11.96 16.14 3.20
CA GLU A 154 -10.62 16.68 3.48
C GLU A 154 -9.97 15.92 4.65
N PRO A 155 -8.64 15.75 4.60
CA PRO A 155 -7.89 15.20 5.72
C PRO A 155 -8.07 16.06 6.97
N ASP A 156 -8.34 15.43 8.11
CA ASP A 156 -8.37 16.09 9.41
C ASP A 156 -7.08 15.83 10.20
N GLN A 157 -7.00 16.40 11.41
CA GLN A 157 -5.83 16.25 12.26
C GLN A 157 -5.61 14.78 12.69
N ALA A 158 -6.68 14.03 12.89
CA ALA A 158 -6.60 12.62 13.26
C ALA A 158 -6.00 11.76 12.13
N ASP A 159 -6.24 12.10 10.86
CA ASP A 159 -5.68 11.35 9.74
C ASP A 159 -4.15 11.40 9.71
N ARG A 160 -3.51 12.48 10.18
CA ARG A 160 -2.04 12.58 10.24
C ARG A 160 -1.42 11.45 11.06
N GLU A 161 -2.13 11.01 12.10
CA GLU A 161 -1.73 9.88 12.94
C GLU A 161 -2.32 8.56 12.42
N ARG A 162 -3.61 8.56 12.04
CA ARG A 162 -4.35 7.35 11.73
C ARG A 162 -4.01 6.77 10.35
N TYR A 163 -3.56 7.60 9.40
CA TYR A 163 -3.07 7.16 8.08
C TYR A 163 -1.55 6.89 8.08
N GLN A 164 -1.02 6.52 9.26
CA GLN A 164 0.33 6.01 9.49
C GLN A 164 0.25 4.71 10.28
N THR A 165 1.17 3.79 10.01
CA THR A 165 1.33 2.58 10.83
C THR A 165 2.10 2.93 12.11
N VAL A 166 1.89 2.16 13.19
CA VAL A 166 2.61 2.36 14.46
C VAL A 166 4.12 2.08 14.35
N PHE A 167 4.54 1.40 13.30
CA PHE A 167 5.93 1.07 12.99
C PHE A 167 6.50 1.84 11.79
N ALA A 168 5.82 2.91 11.32
CA ALA A 168 6.29 3.74 10.21
C ALA A 168 7.61 4.45 10.56
N LYS A 169 8.66 4.18 9.76
CA LYS A 169 10.03 4.64 10.01
C LYS A 169 10.63 5.32 8.77
N GLU A 170 10.70 4.60 7.66
CA GLU A 170 11.41 5.02 6.45
C GLU A 170 10.55 5.99 5.62
N VAL A 171 10.95 7.26 5.56
CA VAL A 171 10.19 8.35 4.92
C VAL A 171 10.23 8.21 3.40
N GLY A 172 9.09 8.36 2.70
CA GLY A 172 9.08 8.39 1.23
C GLY A 172 7.80 7.93 0.54
N ALA A 173 6.82 7.40 1.27
CA ALA A 173 5.56 6.96 0.67
C ALA A 173 4.55 8.09 0.48
N VAL A 174 3.73 7.97 -0.55
CA VAL A 174 2.57 8.85 -0.81
C VAL A 174 1.27 8.23 -0.27
N ALA A 175 1.24 6.90 -0.13
CA ALA A 175 0.11 6.20 0.46
C ALA A 175 0.57 5.26 1.59
N ALA A 176 -0.29 5.07 2.58
CA ALA A 176 -0.01 4.15 3.68
C ALA A 176 -0.06 2.68 3.24
N PRO A 177 0.76 1.78 3.82
CA PRO A 177 0.57 0.33 3.70
C PRO A 177 -0.63 -0.08 4.57
N THR A 178 -1.83 -0.01 3.99
CA THR A 178 -3.12 0.05 4.70
C THR A 178 -3.42 -1.16 5.59
N ALA A 179 -2.93 -2.35 5.23
CA ALA A 179 -3.05 -3.53 6.10
C ALA A 179 -2.35 -3.36 7.46
N GLY A 180 -1.27 -2.58 7.49
CA GLY A 180 -0.56 -2.24 8.73
C GLY A 180 -1.32 -1.28 9.65
N LEU A 181 -2.31 -0.55 9.12
CA LEU A 181 -3.12 0.39 9.91
C LEU A 181 -4.01 -0.30 10.95
N HIS A 182 -4.26 -1.60 10.78
CA HIS A 182 -5.05 -2.41 11.72
C HIS A 182 -4.29 -2.79 13.00
N PHE A 183 -2.97 -2.60 13.02
CA PHE A 183 -2.14 -2.98 14.16
C PHE A 183 -1.96 -1.81 15.13
N ASP A 184 -2.05 -2.12 16.41
CA ASP A 184 -1.75 -1.23 17.54
C ASP A 184 -0.75 -1.89 18.47
N GLU A 185 -0.15 -1.11 19.38
CA GLU A 185 0.87 -1.64 20.31
C GLU A 185 0.34 -2.75 21.22
N PRO A 186 -0.91 -2.71 21.75
CA PRO A 186 -1.46 -3.83 22.53
C PRO A 186 -1.52 -5.15 21.73
N LEU A 187 -1.95 -5.09 20.45
CA LEU A 187 -1.98 -6.29 19.61
C LEU A 187 -0.57 -6.81 19.32
N LEU A 188 0.39 -5.91 19.02
CA LEU A 188 1.78 -6.30 18.78
C LEU A 188 2.40 -6.94 20.02
N ALA A 189 2.11 -6.43 21.22
CA ALA A 189 2.56 -7.03 22.49
C ALA A 189 2.03 -8.47 22.68
N ARG A 190 0.72 -8.67 22.49
CA ARG A 190 0.09 -10.00 22.59
C ARG A 190 0.66 -11.00 21.56
N LEU A 191 0.96 -10.55 20.35
CA LEU A 191 1.59 -11.37 19.31
C LEU A 191 3.01 -11.79 19.71
N ARG A 192 3.82 -10.87 20.29
CA ARG A 192 5.16 -11.20 20.82
C ARG A 192 5.09 -12.21 21.97
N GLU A 193 4.15 -12.02 22.90
CA GLU A 193 3.91 -12.97 24.01
C GLU A 193 3.52 -14.35 23.50
N ARG A 194 2.83 -14.42 22.36
CA ARG A 194 2.48 -15.68 21.68
C ARG A 194 3.68 -16.34 20.98
N GLY A 195 4.84 -15.68 20.91
CA GLY A 195 6.02 -16.18 20.23
C GLY A 195 6.03 -15.92 18.72
N VAL A 196 5.24 -14.95 18.24
CA VAL A 196 5.27 -14.48 16.85
C VAL A 196 6.42 -13.49 16.67
N GLU A 197 7.25 -13.70 15.65
CA GLU A 197 8.35 -12.81 15.30
C GLU A 197 7.91 -11.72 14.30
N PHE A 198 8.67 -10.61 14.26
CA PHE A 198 8.39 -9.51 13.36
C PHE A 198 9.60 -9.20 12.47
N GLY A 199 9.31 -8.89 11.21
CA GLY A 199 10.26 -8.41 10.23
C GLY A 199 9.70 -7.24 9.45
N HIS A 200 10.57 -6.48 8.77
CA HIS A 200 10.16 -5.30 8.02
C HIS A 200 10.80 -5.29 6.64
N VAL A 201 10.02 -4.87 5.66
CA VAL A 201 10.48 -4.38 4.35
C VAL A 201 10.18 -2.90 4.28
N THR A 202 10.89 -2.18 3.44
CA THR A 202 10.47 -0.86 2.99
C THR A 202 9.98 -0.97 1.55
N LEU A 203 8.78 -0.53 1.27
CA LEU A 203 8.28 -0.26 -0.06
C LEU A 203 7.60 1.10 -0.03
N HIS A 204 8.15 2.07 -0.75
CA HIS A 204 7.55 3.39 -0.86
C HIS A 204 6.42 3.35 -1.87
N VAL A 205 5.19 3.37 -1.35
CA VAL A 205 3.98 3.35 -2.18
C VAL A 205 3.86 4.69 -2.89
N GLY A 206 3.91 4.67 -4.21
CA GLY A 206 3.80 5.86 -5.06
C GLY A 206 2.36 6.28 -5.35
N ALA A 207 2.20 7.47 -5.93
CA ALA A 207 0.90 8.02 -6.35
C ALA A 207 0.17 7.16 -7.39
N GLY A 208 0.89 6.32 -8.12
CA GLY A 208 0.33 5.38 -9.09
C GLY A 208 -0.65 4.36 -8.50
N THR A 209 -0.55 4.08 -7.19
CA THR A 209 -1.50 3.19 -6.48
C THR A 209 -2.94 3.73 -6.51
N PHE A 210 -3.12 5.02 -6.65
CA PHE A 210 -4.44 5.65 -6.77
C PHE A 210 -4.97 5.69 -8.21
N GLN A 211 -4.18 5.28 -9.19
CA GLN A 211 -4.60 5.30 -10.59
C GLN A 211 -5.30 3.99 -10.97
N PRO A 212 -6.43 4.07 -11.69
CA PRO A 212 -7.08 2.89 -12.23
C PRO A 212 -6.25 2.26 -13.36
N VAL A 213 -6.39 0.97 -13.55
CA VAL A 213 -5.89 0.28 -14.77
C VAL A 213 -6.64 0.84 -15.97
N ARG A 214 -5.90 1.43 -16.93
CA ARG A 214 -6.48 2.15 -18.08
C ARG A 214 -6.67 1.29 -19.33
N VAL A 215 -6.02 0.13 -19.37
CA VAL A 215 -6.07 -0.79 -20.50
C VAL A 215 -7.06 -1.91 -20.23
N ASP A 216 -7.68 -2.43 -21.28
CA ASP A 216 -8.61 -3.57 -21.14
C ASP A 216 -7.84 -4.90 -21.05
N GLU A 217 -6.83 -5.09 -21.91
CA GLU A 217 -5.97 -6.26 -21.89
C GLU A 217 -4.82 -6.07 -20.87
N LEU A 218 -4.79 -6.91 -19.83
CA LEU A 218 -3.82 -6.78 -18.73
C LEU A 218 -2.37 -7.00 -19.16
N SER A 219 -2.12 -7.70 -20.27
CA SER A 219 -0.78 -7.86 -20.85
C SER A 219 -0.17 -6.54 -21.35
N GLN A 220 -1.00 -5.51 -21.56
CA GLN A 220 -0.57 -4.17 -21.99
C GLN A 220 -0.37 -3.21 -20.80
N HIS A 221 -0.73 -3.64 -19.59
CA HIS A 221 -0.58 -2.79 -18.42
C HIS A 221 0.88 -2.70 -17.99
N VAL A 222 1.35 -1.48 -17.76
CA VAL A 222 2.69 -1.20 -17.23
C VAL A 222 2.56 -0.70 -15.81
N MET A 223 3.10 -1.47 -14.87
CA MET A 223 3.13 -1.08 -13.46
C MET A 223 4.02 0.12 -13.22
N HIS A 224 3.60 1.01 -12.33
CA HIS A 224 4.47 2.07 -11.82
C HIS A 224 5.66 1.47 -11.06
N ARG A 225 6.80 2.16 -11.14
CA ARG A 225 8.00 1.77 -10.39
C ARG A 225 7.86 2.22 -8.95
N GLU A 226 8.14 1.32 -8.03
CA GLU A 226 8.22 1.61 -6.61
C GLU A 226 9.56 1.17 -6.07
N TRP A 227 10.13 1.97 -5.18
CA TRP A 227 11.39 1.64 -4.53
C TRP A 227 11.15 0.69 -3.37
N ILE A 228 11.99 -0.35 -3.28
CA ILE A 228 11.92 -1.36 -2.23
C ILE A 228 13.27 -1.58 -1.58
N ASN A 229 13.24 -1.99 -0.32
CA ASN A 229 14.38 -2.50 0.41
C ASN A 229 13.99 -3.74 1.23
N VAL A 230 14.67 -4.83 0.95
CA VAL A 230 14.61 -6.10 1.69
C VAL A 230 15.97 -6.32 2.29
N GLY A 231 16.12 -6.05 3.59
CA GLY A 231 17.42 -6.12 4.29
C GLY A 231 17.87 -7.54 4.59
N ALA A 232 19.18 -7.72 4.79
CA ALA A 232 19.78 -9.00 5.12
C ALA A 232 19.23 -9.62 6.42
N GLU A 233 18.91 -8.79 7.42
CA GLU A 233 18.30 -9.24 8.67
C GLU A 233 16.95 -9.93 8.44
N LEU A 234 16.09 -9.35 7.59
CA LEU A 234 14.81 -9.97 7.25
C LEU A 234 15.00 -11.28 6.49
N VAL A 235 15.93 -11.31 5.52
CA VAL A 235 16.25 -12.53 4.76
C VAL A 235 16.64 -13.66 5.71
N GLU A 236 17.48 -13.38 6.70
CA GLU A 236 17.91 -14.37 7.70
C GLU A 236 16.73 -14.79 8.61
N LYS A 237 15.86 -13.86 9.03
CA LYS A 237 14.62 -14.19 9.77
C LYS A 237 13.73 -15.14 8.97
N VAL A 238 13.47 -14.83 7.69
CA VAL A 238 12.66 -15.67 6.80
C VAL A 238 13.27 -17.07 6.66
N ARG A 239 14.60 -17.15 6.46
CA ARG A 239 15.30 -18.43 6.35
C ARG A 239 15.18 -19.27 7.63
N ARG A 240 15.37 -18.65 8.80
CA ARG A 240 15.26 -19.31 10.11
C ARG A 240 13.82 -19.76 10.39
N THR A 241 12.84 -18.91 10.11
CA THR A 241 11.41 -19.23 10.25
C THR A 241 11.05 -20.49 9.46
N ARG A 242 11.44 -20.54 8.19
CA ARG A 242 11.16 -21.70 7.32
C ARG A 242 11.91 -22.97 7.76
N ALA A 243 13.17 -22.83 8.19
CA ALA A 243 13.97 -23.95 8.73
C ALA A 243 13.31 -24.58 9.97
N ASN A 244 12.58 -23.78 10.75
CA ASN A 244 11.85 -24.20 11.94
C ASN A 244 10.37 -24.53 11.65
N SER A 245 9.99 -24.72 10.38
CA SER A 245 8.60 -24.99 9.95
C SER A 245 7.57 -23.91 10.36
N GLY A 246 8.03 -22.69 10.66
CA GLY A 246 7.18 -21.52 10.87
C GLY A 246 6.71 -20.92 9.54
N ARG A 247 5.62 -20.16 9.61
CA ARG A 247 5.02 -19.50 8.43
C ARG A 247 5.50 -18.05 8.31
N VAL A 248 5.69 -17.60 7.07
CA VAL A 248 5.95 -16.20 6.73
C VAL A 248 4.62 -15.57 6.30
N ILE A 249 4.15 -14.57 7.03
CA ILE A 249 2.85 -13.96 6.83
C ILE A 249 3.05 -12.49 6.45
N ALA A 250 2.60 -12.13 5.25
CA ALA A 250 2.69 -10.74 4.78
C ALA A 250 1.57 -9.88 5.37
N ILE A 251 1.92 -8.71 5.88
CA ILE A 251 0.95 -7.67 6.24
C ILE A 251 0.88 -6.66 5.11
N GLY A 252 -0.04 -6.95 4.17
CA GLY A 252 -0.30 -6.17 2.97
C GLY A 252 0.34 -6.70 1.70
N THR A 253 -0.26 -6.32 0.59
CA THR A 253 0.19 -6.64 -0.77
C THR A 253 1.56 -6.05 -1.10
N THR A 254 1.91 -4.91 -0.50
CA THR A 254 3.22 -4.27 -0.65
C THR A 254 4.37 -5.15 -0.15
N VAL A 255 4.14 -5.89 0.95
CA VAL A 255 5.11 -6.85 1.49
C VAL A 255 5.33 -7.99 0.51
N VAL A 256 4.25 -8.58 -0.03
CA VAL A 256 4.35 -9.64 -1.05
C VAL A 256 5.13 -9.16 -2.26
N ARG A 257 4.82 -7.97 -2.77
CA ARG A 257 5.54 -7.40 -3.92
C ARG A 257 7.04 -7.20 -3.63
N ALA A 258 7.37 -6.70 -2.45
CA ALA A 258 8.78 -6.52 -2.05
C ALA A 258 9.52 -7.86 -1.97
N LEU A 259 8.94 -8.86 -1.28
CA LEU A 259 9.55 -10.17 -1.11
C LEU A 259 9.66 -10.92 -2.44
N GLU A 260 8.60 -10.94 -3.28
CA GLU A 260 8.65 -11.57 -4.60
C GLU A 260 9.70 -10.91 -5.52
N SER A 261 9.86 -9.59 -5.44
CA SER A 261 10.90 -8.87 -6.20
C SER A 261 12.33 -9.18 -5.73
N ALA A 262 12.49 -9.64 -4.50
CA ALA A 262 13.78 -10.02 -3.92
C ALA A 262 14.10 -11.53 -4.06
N LEU A 263 13.18 -12.33 -4.59
CA LEU A 263 13.43 -13.75 -4.86
C LEU A 263 14.43 -13.93 -6.01
N ARG A 264 15.32 -14.91 -5.85
CA ARG A 264 16.27 -15.40 -6.86
C ARG A 264 16.24 -16.93 -6.86
N ASP A 265 16.95 -17.57 -7.76
CA ASP A 265 16.97 -19.04 -7.88
C ASP A 265 17.41 -19.75 -6.59
N GLY A 266 18.24 -19.12 -5.77
CA GLY A 266 18.67 -19.62 -4.46
C GLY A 266 17.76 -19.21 -3.28
N GLY A 267 16.59 -18.64 -3.53
CA GLY A 267 15.65 -18.17 -2.50
C GLY A 267 15.66 -16.65 -2.31
N LEU A 268 15.15 -16.18 -1.18
CA LEU A 268 15.10 -14.76 -0.86
C LEU A 268 16.50 -14.21 -0.64
N GLN A 269 16.81 -13.06 -1.27
CA GLN A 269 18.12 -12.38 -1.17
C GLN A 269 17.89 -10.92 -0.73
N PRO A 270 18.89 -10.30 -0.06
CA PRO A 270 18.84 -8.86 0.18
C PRO A 270 18.74 -8.12 -1.15
N PHE A 271 17.85 -7.13 -1.20
CA PHE A 271 17.63 -6.34 -2.41
C PHE A 271 17.21 -4.92 -2.06
N SER A 272 17.84 -3.95 -2.71
CA SER A 272 17.46 -2.53 -2.66
C SER A 272 17.41 -2.00 -4.08
N GLY A 273 16.29 -1.44 -4.49
CA GLY A 273 16.10 -0.94 -5.85
C GLY A 273 14.63 -0.78 -6.24
N GLU A 274 14.37 -0.63 -7.52
CA GLU A 274 13.02 -0.46 -8.05
C GLU A 274 12.37 -1.79 -8.42
N THR A 275 11.07 -1.89 -8.21
CA THR A 275 10.23 -2.99 -8.70
C THR A 275 9.10 -2.47 -9.58
N GLN A 276 8.76 -3.25 -10.60
CA GLN A 276 7.55 -3.09 -11.43
C GLN A 276 6.76 -4.40 -11.48
N ILE A 277 6.95 -5.27 -10.49
CA ILE A 277 6.31 -6.59 -10.49
C ILE A 277 4.80 -6.46 -10.60
N PHE A 278 4.23 -7.14 -11.58
CA PHE A 278 2.79 -7.25 -11.79
C PHE A 278 2.38 -8.71 -11.59
N ILE A 279 1.66 -8.98 -10.52
CA ILE A 279 1.26 -10.33 -10.13
C ILE A 279 -0.19 -10.54 -10.55
N LEU A 280 -0.40 -11.49 -11.45
CA LEU A 280 -1.69 -11.90 -12.01
C LEU A 280 -1.95 -13.38 -11.71
N PRO A 281 -3.21 -13.86 -11.77
CA PRO A 281 -3.50 -15.28 -11.77
C PRO A 281 -2.65 -16.05 -12.79
N GLY A 282 -2.03 -17.13 -12.34
CA GLY A 282 -0.98 -17.87 -13.06
C GLY A 282 0.44 -17.56 -12.56
N TYR A 283 0.66 -16.45 -11.85
CA TYR A 283 1.90 -16.21 -11.13
C TYR A 283 1.89 -16.97 -9.80
N ARG A 284 2.92 -17.75 -9.53
CA ARG A 284 3.10 -18.48 -8.27
C ARG A 284 3.82 -17.62 -7.25
N ILE A 285 3.11 -17.14 -6.25
CA ILE A 285 3.70 -16.46 -5.08
C ILE A 285 4.37 -17.50 -4.20
N ARG A 286 5.67 -17.31 -3.90
CA ARG A 286 6.51 -18.27 -3.16
C ARG A 286 7.10 -17.71 -1.87
N SER A 287 7.01 -16.41 -1.69
CA SER A 287 7.66 -15.72 -0.58
C SER A 287 6.92 -15.84 0.75
N VAL A 288 5.61 -16.08 0.71
CA VAL A 288 4.73 -16.03 1.89
C VAL A 288 3.76 -17.20 1.94
N ASP A 289 3.34 -17.58 3.16
CA ASP A 289 2.46 -18.70 3.45
C ASP A 289 1.03 -18.24 3.81
N ALA A 290 0.87 -16.97 4.17
CA ALA A 290 -0.42 -16.31 4.37
C ALA A 290 -0.27 -14.79 4.18
N MET A 291 -1.40 -14.09 4.03
CA MET A 291 -1.43 -12.65 3.85
C MET A 291 -2.59 -12.02 4.60
N VAL A 292 -2.33 -10.99 5.40
CA VAL A 292 -3.35 -10.07 5.91
C VAL A 292 -3.44 -8.88 4.96
N THR A 293 -4.61 -8.58 4.44
CA THR A 293 -4.81 -7.47 3.50
C THR A 293 -6.21 -6.85 3.62
N ASN A 294 -6.37 -5.61 3.18
CA ASN A 294 -7.68 -4.97 3.07
C ASN A 294 -8.48 -5.54 1.90
N PHE A 295 -9.77 -5.20 1.83
CA PHE A 295 -10.57 -5.38 0.62
C PHE A 295 -10.18 -4.32 -0.42
N HIS A 296 -9.96 -4.74 -1.66
CA HIS A 296 -9.43 -3.92 -2.74
C HIS A 296 -10.51 -3.49 -3.73
N LEU A 297 -10.24 -2.40 -4.46
CA LEU A 297 -11.11 -1.85 -5.51
C LEU A 297 -11.40 -2.87 -6.62
N PRO A 298 -12.60 -2.83 -7.23
CA PRO A 298 -12.85 -3.54 -8.48
C PRO A 298 -11.80 -3.20 -9.53
N GLU A 299 -11.43 -4.18 -10.33
CA GLU A 299 -10.51 -4.03 -11.47
C GLU A 299 -9.10 -3.52 -11.09
N SER A 300 -8.74 -3.54 -9.79
CA SER A 300 -7.42 -3.09 -9.33
C SER A 300 -6.35 -4.19 -9.45
N THR A 301 -5.10 -3.77 -9.62
CA THR A 301 -3.93 -4.66 -9.62
C THR A 301 -3.79 -5.44 -8.31
N LEU A 302 -4.29 -4.89 -7.21
CA LEU A 302 -4.25 -5.53 -5.89
C LEU A 302 -5.29 -6.67 -5.79
N LEU A 303 -6.49 -6.49 -6.33
CA LEU A 303 -7.49 -7.57 -6.44
C LEU A 303 -6.97 -8.71 -7.31
N MET A 304 -6.25 -8.38 -8.40
CA MET A 304 -5.60 -9.36 -9.27
C MET A 304 -4.54 -10.17 -8.51
N MET A 305 -3.71 -9.50 -7.70
CA MET A 305 -2.67 -10.16 -6.90
C MET A 305 -3.25 -11.12 -5.86
N ILE A 306 -4.26 -10.71 -5.09
CA ILE A 306 -4.88 -11.61 -4.12
C ILE A 306 -5.62 -12.77 -4.80
N SER A 307 -6.13 -12.54 -6.01
CA SER A 307 -6.71 -13.61 -6.86
C SER A 307 -5.65 -14.60 -7.34
N ALA A 308 -4.41 -14.14 -7.58
CA ALA A 308 -3.28 -15.03 -7.87
C ALA A 308 -2.88 -15.87 -6.65
N PHE A 309 -3.02 -15.31 -5.45
CA PHE A 309 -2.63 -15.97 -4.20
C PHE A 309 -3.65 -17.00 -3.72
N ALA A 310 -4.91 -16.58 -3.56
CA ALA A 310 -5.95 -17.39 -2.94
C ALA A 310 -6.92 -18.06 -3.96
N GLY A 311 -6.67 -17.88 -5.25
CA GLY A 311 -7.57 -18.31 -6.32
C GLY A 311 -8.69 -17.30 -6.61
N LYS A 312 -8.91 -17.02 -7.89
CA LYS A 312 -9.87 -16.00 -8.34
C LYS A 312 -11.28 -16.27 -7.83
N GLU A 313 -11.79 -17.46 -8.07
CA GLU A 313 -13.15 -17.87 -7.66
C GLU A 313 -13.32 -17.73 -6.15
N ARG A 314 -12.33 -18.17 -5.39
CA ARG A 314 -12.34 -18.09 -3.93
C ARG A 314 -12.36 -16.66 -3.42
N VAL A 315 -11.57 -15.77 -4.02
CA VAL A 315 -11.56 -14.34 -3.68
C VAL A 315 -12.93 -13.71 -3.98
N PHE A 316 -13.53 -14.01 -5.13
CA PHE A 316 -14.86 -13.47 -5.48
C PHE A 316 -15.97 -14.01 -4.57
N GLU A 317 -15.90 -15.27 -4.13
CA GLU A 317 -16.80 -15.80 -3.09
C GLU A 317 -16.65 -15.02 -1.78
N ALA A 318 -15.40 -14.76 -1.35
CA ALA A 318 -15.11 -13.97 -0.15
C ALA A 318 -15.65 -12.54 -0.26
N TYR A 319 -15.53 -11.90 -1.42
CA TYR A 319 -16.07 -10.55 -1.65
C TYR A 319 -17.60 -10.52 -1.62
N ARG A 320 -18.28 -11.52 -2.21
CA ARG A 320 -19.75 -11.64 -2.08
C ARG A 320 -20.18 -11.81 -0.62
N HIS A 321 -19.47 -12.66 0.15
CA HIS A 321 -19.69 -12.83 1.57
C HIS A 321 -19.47 -11.51 2.33
N ALA A 322 -18.37 -10.80 2.06
CA ALA A 322 -18.06 -9.52 2.70
C ALA A 322 -19.14 -8.45 2.47
N ILE A 323 -19.62 -8.33 1.24
CA ILE A 323 -20.70 -7.40 0.89
C ILE A 323 -22.00 -7.78 1.62
N HIS A 324 -22.37 -9.06 1.59
CA HIS A 324 -23.57 -9.55 2.30
C HIS A 324 -23.49 -9.33 3.82
N GLN A 325 -22.31 -9.56 4.41
CA GLN A 325 -22.05 -9.35 5.84
C GLN A 325 -21.71 -7.89 6.18
N ARG A 326 -21.80 -6.97 5.20
CA ARG A 326 -21.55 -5.53 5.36
C ARG A 326 -20.18 -5.24 5.97
N TYR A 327 -19.13 -5.87 5.46
CA TYR A 327 -17.75 -5.47 5.74
C TYR A 327 -17.48 -4.08 5.19
N ARG A 328 -16.55 -3.38 5.82
CA ARG A 328 -16.06 -2.07 5.37
C ARG A 328 -14.91 -2.27 4.38
N PHE A 329 -14.89 -1.48 3.32
CA PHE A 329 -13.94 -1.65 2.22
C PHE A 329 -12.86 -0.57 2.21
N PHE A 330 -11.72 -0.88 1.58
CA PHE A 330 -10.56 -0.05 1.25
C PHE A 330 -9.72 0.36 2.48
N SER A 331 -9.02 1.52 2.43
CA SER A 331 -7.93 1.88 3.35
C SER A 331 -8.31 1.88 4.83
N TYR A 332 -9.48 2.41 5.18
CA TYR A 332 -10.00 2.46 6.55
C TYR A 332 -11.03 1.37 6.83
N GLY A 333 -11.16 0.43 5.90
CA GLY A 333 -12.09 -0.68 6.01
C GLY A 333 -11.61 -1.80 6.92
N ASP A 334 -12.12 -2.99 6.65
CA ASP A 334 -11.81 -4.23 7.34
C ASP A 334 -10.72 -5.02 6.60
N ALA A 335 -10.34 -6.17 7.11
CA ALA A 335 -9.26 -6.98 6.59
C ALA A 335 -9.68 -8.42 6.28
N MET A 336 -8.84 -9.09 5.50
CA MET A 336 -8.88 -10.53 5.23
C MET A 336 -7.57 -11.18 5.68
N LEU A 337 -7.62 -12.41 6.19
CA LEU A 337 -6.49 -13.32 6.31
C LEU A 337 -6.64 -14.40 5.23
N LEU A 338 -5.82 -14.28 4.20
CA LEU A 338 -5.82 -15.15 3.04
C LEU A 338 -4.75 -16.25 3.16
N PHE A 339 -5.10 -17.44 2.71
CA PHE A 339 -4.17 -18.54 2.53
C PHE A 339 -4.05 -18.90 1.04
N PRO A 340 -2.89 -19.42 0.59
CA PRO A 340 -2.72 -19.80 -0.80
C PRO A 340 -3.65 -20.96 -1.15
N GLN A 341 -4.08 -20.99 -2.41
CA GLN A 341 -4.79 -22.16 -2.93
C GLN A 341 -3.83 -23.34 -2.99
N PRO A 342 -4.22 -24.54 -2.54
CA PRO A 342 -3.41 -25.73 -2.70
C PRO A 342 -3.06 -25.95 -4.17
N GLU A 343 -1.86 -26.46 -4.42
CA GLU A 343 -1.49 -26.94 -5.75
C GLU A 343 -2.40 -28.12 -6.10
N GLY A 344 -3.13 -28.01 -7.24
CA GLY A 344 -3.92 -29.10 -7.80
C GLY A 344 -3.03 -30.19 -8.38
#